data_543cd2940fcc7e1204b0e4a9628ac60e
#
_entry.id   543cd2940fcc7e1204b0e4a9628ac60e
#
_cell.length_a   1.000
_cell.length_b   1.000
_cell.length_c   1.000
_cell.angle_alpha   90.00
_cell.angle_beta   90.00
_cell.angle_gamma   90.00
#
_symmetry.space_group_name_H-M   'P 1'
#
loop_
_entity.id
_entity.type
_entity.pdbx_description
1 polymer ?
#
loop_
_entity_poly.entity_id
_entity_poly.type
_entity_poly.pdbx_seq_one_letter_code
_entity_poly.pdbx_strand_id
1 'polypeptide(L)'
;PRMPRLPGVKVALASLDYVLEIDSPLLETTPVRIDAVSDRIAENVASFVGDGATVQLGLGNIPSAVARRLFDRRKLRIQSGLVESTVLELDRAGVLCPDTPILSGVALGDQRFYEDLHENPRVLFQPVDVTHDVEAIAATESFIAINGALHVDLLGQVNSSALPDGF
;
A
#
# COMPACT_ATOMS: atom_id res chain seq x y z
N PRO A 1 -13.24 -18.81 4.04
CA PRO A 1 -12.35 -18.01 3.19
C PRO A 1 -10.94 -18.47 3.42
N ARG A 2 -10.26 -18.64 2.34
CA ARG A 2 -8.86 -19.01 2.42
C ARG A 2 -8.04 -17.75 2.52
N MET A 3 -7.71 -17.36 3.74
CA MET A 3 -6.81 -16.25 3.98
C MET A 3 -5.50 -16.49 3.24
N PRO A 4 -4.98 -15.54 2.44
CA PRO A 4 -3.68 -15.68 1.77
C PRO A 4 -2.57 -16.03 2.76
N ARG A 5 -1.72 -16.97 2.39
CA ARG A 5 -0.51 -17.29 3.15
C ARG A 5 0.66 -16.58 2.50
N LEU A 6 1.37 -15.81 3.27
CA LEU A 6 2.50 -14.99 2.81
C LEU A 6 3.71 -15.18 3.71
N PRO A 7 4.93 -14.95 3.19
CA PRO A 7 6.11 -14.77 4.04
C PRO A 7 5.90 -13.62 5.03
N GLY A 8 6.37 -13.77 6.25
CA GLY A 8 6.25 -12.73 7.27
C GLY A 8 6.45 -13.25 8.68
N VAL A 9 6.03 -12.46 9.64
CA VAL A 9 6.12 -12.80 11.07
C VAL A 9 5.21 -13.97 11.40
N LYS A 10 5.75 -14.95 12.12
CA LYS A 10 5.00 -16.09 12.62
C LYS A 10 4.70 -15.87 14.10
N VAL A 11 3.45 -16.07 14.48
CA VAL A 11 2.99 -16.05 15.86
C VAL A 11 2.80 -17.50 16.34
N ALA A 12 3.38 -17.83 17.48
CA ALA A 12 3.19 -19.15 18.07
C ALA A 12 1.75 -19.30 18.55
N LEU A 13 1.09 -20.39 18.18
CA LEU A 13 -0.30 -20.64 18.60
C LEU A 13 -0.46 -20.59 20.13
N ALA A 14 0.55 -21.05 20.87
CA ALA A 14 0.56 -21.03 22.33
C ALA A 14 0.64 -19.61 22.95
N SER A 15 0.92 -18.58 22.17
CA SER A 15 0.92 -17.18 22.64
C SER A 15 -0.41 -16.46 22.43
N LEU A 16 -1.42 -17.16 21.91
CA LEU A 16 -2.76 -16.61 21.69
C LEU A 16 -3.67 -16.99 22.86
N ASP A 17 -4.35 -16.00 23.43
CA ASP A 17 -5.33 -16.24 24.49
C ASP A 17 -6.62 -16.89 23.96
N TYR A 18 -7.01 -16.53 22.74
CA TYR A 18 -8.22 -17.05 22.10
C TYR A 18 -7.95 -17.36 20.63
N VAL A 19 -8.50 -18.48 20.16
CA VAL A 19 -8.50 -18.86 18.74
C VAL A 19 -9.94 -19.14 18.34
N LEU A 20 -10.42 -18.41 17.34
CA LEU A 20 -11.75 -18.61 16.78
C LEU A 20 -11.59 -19.19 15.38
N GLU A 21 -12.05 -20.42 15.17
CA GLU A 21 -12.09 -21.03 13.85
C GLU A 21 -13.41 -20.67 13.17
N ILE A 22 -13.31 -19.86 12.12
CA ILE A 22 -14.48 -19.41 11.35
C ILE A 22 -14.24 -19.61 9.85
N ASP A 23 -15.33 -19.88 9.14
CA ASP A 23 -15.34 -19.92 7.69
C ASP A 23 -16.24 -18.78 7.15
N SER A 24 -15.64 -17.61 6.98
CA SER A 24 -16.29 -16.43 6.45
C SER A 24 -15.44 -15.80 5.34
N PRO A 25 -16.02 -15.16 4.31
CA PRO A 25 -15.25 -14.45 3.30
C PRO A 25 -14.41 -13.33 3.91
N LEU A 26 -13.26 -13.05 3.33
CA LEU A 26 -12.48 -11.86 3.68
C LEU A 26 -13.27 -10.61 3.31
N LEU A 27 -13.00 -9.53 4.02
CA LEU A 27 -13.55 -8.23 3.65
C LEU A 27 -12.95 -7.81 2.32
N GLU A 28 -13.82 -7.44 1.39
CA GLU A 28 -13.42 -6.95 0.07
C GLU A 28 -13.64 -5.45 -0.03
N THR A 29 -12.75 -4.78 -0.76
CA THR A 29 -12.91 -3.38 -1.12
C THR A 29 -13.45 -3.27 -2.54
N THR A 30 -14.33 -2.33 -2.76
CA THR A 30 -14.78 -2.00 -4.11
C THR A 30 -13.64 -1.33 -4.89
N PRO A 31 -13.46 -1.67 -6.18
CA PRO A 31 -12.48 -0.98 -7.00
C PRO A 31 -12.68 0.53 -6.97
N VAL A 32 -11.60 1.25 -6.74
CA VAL A 32 -11.61 2.71 -6.68
C VAL A 32 -11.96 3.29 -8.05
N ARG A 33 -12.98 4.15 -8.09
CA ARG A 33 -13.32 4.92 -9.28
C ARG A 33 -12.49 6.20 -9.33
N ILE A 34 -11.56 6.26 -10.26
CA ILE A 34 -10.73 7.43 -10.48
C ILE A 34 -11.52 8.42 -11.36
N ASP A 35 -11.80 9.61 -10.85
CA ASP A 35 -12.38 10.72 -11.58
C ASP A 35 -11.30 11.60 -12.22
N ALA A 36 -11.72 12.55 -13.04
CA ALA A 36 -10.80 13.44 -13.76
C ALA A 36 -9.97 14.35 -12.82
N VAL A 37 -10.49 14.67 -11.64
CA VAL A 37 -9.77 15.48 -10.65
C VAL A 37 -8.67 14.65 -10.01
N SER A 38 -9.02 13.45 -9.53
CA SER A 38 -8.06 12.49 -8.96
C SER A 38 -6.95 12.14 -9.95
N ASP A 39 -7.29 11.98 -11.23
CA ASP A 39 -6.33 11.66 -12.27
C ASP A 39 -5.35 12.82 -12.54
N ARG A 40 -5.82 14.08 -12.55
CA ARG A 40 -4.94 15.26 -12.67
C ARG A 40 -4.04 15.46 -11.46
N ILE A 41 -4.55 15.22 -10.25
CA ILE A 41 -3.72 15.23 -9.05
C ILE A 41 -2.65 14.15 -9.15
N ALA A 42 -3.01 12.95 -9.56
CA ALA A 42 -2.11 11.83 -9.72
C ALA A 42 -1.01 12.10 -10.75
N GLU A 43 -1.30 12.78 -11.86
CA GLU A 43 -0.32 13.20 -12.84
C GLU A 43 0.74 14.13 -12.22
N ASN A 44 0.30 15.14 -11.47
CA ASN A 44 1.21 16.06 -10.79
C ASN A 44 2.06 15.33 -9.72
N VAL A 45 1.46 14.46 -8.90
CA VAL A 45 2.17 13.72 -7.87
C VAL A 45 3.16 12.74 -8.46
N ALA A 46 2.78 12.02 -9.52
CA ALA A 46 3.65 11.05 -10.19
C ALA A 46 4.92 11.72 -10.76
N SER A 47 4.89 13.02 -11.09
CA SER A 47 6.07 13.74 -11.56
C SER A 47 7.20 13.84 -10.52
N PHE A 48 6.89 13.70 -9.24
CA PHE A 48 7.88 13.67 -8.15
C PHE A 48 8.47 12.29 -7.92
N VAL A 49 7.88 11.24 -8.49
CA VAL A 49 8.37 9.86 -8.31
C VAL A 49 9.38 9.54 -9.42
N GLY A 50 10.65 9.52 -9.10
CA GLY A 50 11.72 9.11 -10.01
C GLY A 50 11.95 7.61 -10.07
N ASP A 51 12.73 7.17 -11.04
CA ASP A 51 13.21 5.79 -11.11
C ASP A 51 14.03 5.44 -9.86
N GLY A 52 13.88 4.21 -9.37
CA GLY A 52 14.56 3.73 -8.18
C GLY A 52 13.99 4.25 -6.85
N ALA A 53 12.94 5.09 -6.86
CA ALA A 53 12.30 5.58 -5.64
C ALA A 53 11.69 4.44 -4.81
N THR A 54 11.66 4.64 -3.50
CA THR A 54 10.88 3.81 -2.57
C THR A 54 9.56 4.51 -2.28
N VAL A 55 8.44 3.85 -2.57
CA VAL A 55 7.11 4.44 -2.52
C VAL A 55 6.28 3.82 -1.39
N GLN A 56 5.68 4.68 -0.58
CA GLN A 56 4.61 4.33 0.34
C GLN A 56 3.30 4.87 -0.24
N LEU A 57 2.28 4.03 -0.32
CA LEU A 57 0.96 4.37 -0.81
C LEU A 57 -0.06 4.27 0.33
N GLY A 58 -0.84 5.34 0.53
CA GLY A 58 -1.99 5.34 1.42
C GLY A 58 -3.23 4.73 0.76
N LEU A 59 -4.33 4.75 1.49
CA LEU A 59 -5.65 4.34 1.00
C LEU A 59 -6.34 5.48 0.23
N GLY A 60 -7.16 5.10 -0.74
CA GLY A 60 -8.11 5.99 -1.39
C GLY A 60 -7.79 6.32 -2.84
N ASN A 61 -8.63 7.19 -3.41
CA ASN A 61 -8.64 7.48 -4.85
C ASN A 61 -7.31 8.06 -5.35
N ILE A 62 -6.70 8.97 -4.58
CA ILE A 62 -5.48 9.66 -5.00
C ILE A 62 -4.28 8.71 -5.01
N PRO A 63 -3.94 7.97 -3.94
CA PRO A 63 -2.84 7.00 -3.99
C PRO A 63 -3.02 5.94 -5.07
N SER A 64 -4.24 5.41 -5.26
CA SER A 64 -4.53 4.42 -6.31
C SER A 64 -4.37 5.03 -7.71
N ALA A 65 -4.80 6.29 -7.91
CA ALA A 65 -4.60 6.99 -9.18
C ALA A 65 -3.11 7.23 -9.47
N VAL A 66 -2.34 7.62 -8.45
CA VAL A 66 -0.89 7.79 -8.58
C VAL A 66 -0.22 6.47 -8.96
N ALA A 67 -0.54 5.37 -8.26
CA ALA A 67 0.03 4.06 -8.57
C ALA A 67 -0.15 3.68 -10.05
N ARG A 68 -1.33 3.98 -10.63
CA ARG A 68 -1.61 3.76 -12.06
C ARG A 68 -0.79 4.65 -13.01
N ARG A 69 -0.22 5.74 -12.53
CA ARG A 69 0.64 6.64 -13.30
C ARG A 69 2.12 6.26 -13.23
N LEU A 70 2.49 5.21 -12.48
CA LEU A 70 3.88 4.79 -12.28
C LEU A 70 4.35 3.69 -13.25
N PHE A 71 3.54 3.25 -14.19
CA PHE A 71 3.90 2.15 -15.11
C PHE A 71 5.05 2.47 -16.07
N ASP A 72 5.39 3.72 -16.25
CA ASP A 72 6.53 4.19 -17.04
C ASP A 72 7.82 4.33 -16.22
N ARG A 73 7.77 4.09 -14.92
CA ARG A 73 8.92 4.13 -14.01
C ARG A 73 9.67 2.80 -14.00
N ARG A 74 10.89 2.83 -13.45
CA ARG A 74 11.76 1.65 -13.38
C ARG A 74 12.36 1.49 -12.01
N LYS A 75 12.53 0.22 -11.59
CA LYS A 75 13.20 -0.17 -10.35
C LYS A 75 12.60 0.50 -9.10
N LEU A 76 11.30 0.75 -9.09
CA LEU A 76 10.62 1.22 -7.90
C LEU A 76 10.70 0.16 -6.80
N ARG A 77 10.68 0.59 -5.55
CA ARG A 77 10.56 -0.25 -4.37
C ARG A 77 9.27 0.12 -3.65
N ILE A 78 8.68 -0.85 -2.98
CA ILE A 78 7.47 -0.62 -2.18
C ILE A 78 7.79 -0.91 -0.72
N GLN A 79 7.62 0.11 0.12
CA GLN A 79 7.61 0.01 1.58
C GLN A 79 6.39 0.76 2.08
N SER A 80 5.32 0.03 2.39
CA SER A 80 4.01 0.61 2.65
C SER A 80 3.31 -0.09 3.80
N GLY A 81 2.47 0.63 4.53
CA GLY A 81 1.57 0.01 5.51
C GLY A 81 0.51 -0.86 4.87
N LEU A 82 0.18 -0.57 3.62
CA LEU A 82 -0.87 -1.26 2.88
C LEU A 82 -0.45 -1.51 1.44
N VAL A 83 -0.91 -2.65 0.89
CA VAL A 83 -0.78 -3.02 -0.52
C VAL A 83 -2.14 -3.34 -1.12
N GLU A 84 -2.35 -2.93 -2.36
CA GLU A 84 -3.53 -3.22 -3.20
C GLU A 84 -3.12 -3.76 -4.57
N SER A 85 -4.12 -4.16 -5.38
CA SER A 85 -3.92 -4.87 -6.65
C SER A 85 -2.95 -4.18 -7.61
N THR A 86 -3.01 -2.85 -7.71
CA THR A 86 -2.14 -2.07 -8.62
C THR A 86 -0.65 -2.28 -8.34
N VAL A 87 -0.26 -2.55 -7.08
CA VAL A 87 1.14 -2.84 -6.74
C VAL A 87 1.60 -4.17 -7.37
N LEU A 88 0.75 -5.20 -7.35
CA LEU A 88 1.06 -6.47 -8.02
C LEU A 88 1.06 -6.33 -9.55
N GLU A 89 0.24 -5.44 -10.09
CA GLU A 89 0.25 -5.11 -11.52
C GLU A 89 1.57 -4.44 -11.92
N LEU A 90 2.07 -3.50 -11.12
CA LEU A 90 3.39 -2.87 -11.32
C LEU A 90 4.53 -3.88 -11.26
N ASP A 91 4.46 -4.85 -10.33
CA ASP A 91 5.46 -5.92 -10.22
C ASP A 91 5.45 -6.81 -11.48
N ARG A 92 4.27 -7.26 -11.92
CA ARG A 92 4.11 -8.05 -13.16
C ARG A 92 4.56 -7.31 -14.42
N ALA A 93 4.40 -5.99 -14.44
CA ALA A 93 4.87 -5.13 -15.53
C ALA A 93 6.39 -4.89 -15.51
N GLY A 94 7.12 -5.39 -14.50
CA GLY A 94 8.56 -5.21 -14.37
C GLY A 94 8.98 -3.80 -13.95
N VAL A 95 8.06 -3.03 -13.37
CA VAL A 95 8.31 -1.68 -12.85
C VAL A 95 9.09 -1.74 -11.53
N LEU A 96 8.80 -2.74 -10.70
CA LEU A 96 9.43 -2.88 -9.40
C LEU A 96 10.82 -3.50 -9.50
N CYS A 97 11.67 -3.17 -8.53
CA CYS A 97 13.00 -3.75 -8.41
C CYS A 97 12.88 -5.26 -8.10
N PRO A 98 13.43 -6.15 -8.94
CA PRO A 98 13.25 -7.60 -8.76
C PRO A 98 13.96 -8.13 -7.51
N ASP A 99 15.02 -7.45 -7.07
CA ASP A 99 15.87 -7.91 -5.97
C ASP A 99 15.38 -7.47 -4.58
N THR A 100 14.28 -6.69 -4.53
CA THR A 100 13.71 -6.22 -3.26
C THR A 100 12.27 -6.71 -3.11
N PRO A 101 11.87 -7.18 -1.92
CA PRO A 101 10.47 -7.55 -1.69
C PRO A 101 9.55 -6.33 -1.68
N ILE A 102 8.28 -6.56 -1.95
CA ILE A 102 7.20 -5.62 -1.67
C ILE A 102 6.92 -5.71 -0.17
N LEU A 103 7.35 -4.69 0.58
CA LEU A 103 7.18 -4.65 2.03
C LEU A 103 5.83 -4.05 2.38
N SER A 104 4.99 -4.76 3.14
CA SER A 104 3.67 -4.29 3.55
C SER A 104 3.24 -4.84 4.90
N GLY A 105 2.32 -4.14 5.57
CA GLY A 105 1.70 -4.58 6.82
C GLY A 105 0.31 -5.19 6.62
N VAL A 106 -0.43 -4.67 5.65
CA VAL A 106 -1.83 -5.05 5.38
C VAL A 106 -2.05 -5.19 3.87
N ALA A 107 -2.99 -6.02 3.48
CA ALA A 107 -3.49 -6.12 2.12
C ALA A 107 -5.00 -5.87 2.09
N LEU A 108 -5.44 -5.03 1.16
CA LEU A 108 -6.86 -4.77 0.92
C LEU A 108 -7.14 -4.83 -0.58
N GLY A 109 -8.18 -5.57 -0.95
CA GLY A 109 -8.59 -5.73 -2.33
C GLY A 109 -9.84 -6.59 -2.48
N ASP A 110 -10.02 -7.12 -3.67
CA ASP A 110 -11.06 -8.08 -4.01
C ASP A 110 -10.55 -9.54 -3.86
N GLN A 111 -11.44 -10.49 -4.08
CA GLN A 111 -11.10 -11.91 -4.00
C GLN A 111 -9.95 -12.28 -4.95
N ARG A 112 -9.93 -11.75 -6.17
CA ARG A 112 -8.88 -12.02 -7.14
C ARG A 112 -7.51 -11.54 -6.66
N PHE A 113 -7.47 -10.36 -6.06
CA PHE A 113 -6.24 -9.84 -5.46
C PHE A 113 -5.74 -10.74 -4.32
N TYR A 114 -6.64 -11.26 -3.47
CA TYR A 114 -6.27 -12.20 -2.41
C TYR A 114 -5.76 -13.55 -2.95
N GLU A 115 -6.31 -14.02 -4.06
CA GLU A 115 -5.81 -15.20 -4.77
C GLU A 115 -4.41 -14.96 -5.37
N ASP A 116 -4.19 -13.80 -5.97
CA ASP A 116 -2.89 -13.37 -6.52
C ASP A 116 -1.82 -13.16 -5.43
N LEU A 117 -2.23 -12.83 -4.21
CA LEU A 117 -1.35 -12.72 -3.05
C LEU A 117 -0.94 -14.08 -2.49
N HIS A 118 -1.80 -15.10 -2.61
CA HIS A 118 -1.56 -16.40 -1.97
C HIS A 118 -0.23 -17.00 -2.43
N GLU A 119 0.65 -17.27 -1.45
CA GLU A 119 2.00 -17.80 -1.66
C GLU A 119 2.88 -16.96 -2.60
N ASN A 120 2.57 -15.67 -2.76
CA ASN A 120 3.37 -14.77 -3.58
C ASN A 120 4.72 -14.47 -2.88
N PRO A 121 5.86 -14.93 -3.44
CA PRO A 121 7.17 -14.76 -2.80
C PRO A 121 7.67 -13.32 -2.84
N ARG A 122 7.06 -12.46 -3.66
CA ARG A 122 7.44 -11.06 -3.80
C ARG A 122 6.94 -10.19 -2.65
N VAL A 123 5.86 -10.61 -1.96
CA VAL A 123 5.25 -9.83 -0.88
C VAL A 123 5.71 -10.33 0.47
N LEU A 124 6.27 -9.44 1.27
CA LEU A 124 6.72 -9.71 2.63
C LEU A 124 5.89 -8.88 3.61
N PHE A 125 5.10 -9.55 4.45
CA PHE A 125 4.37 -8.88 5.51
C PHE A 125 5.23 -8.68 6.75
N GLN A 126 5.20 -7.45 7.24
CA GLN A 126 5.90 -7.02 8.44
C GLN A 126 4.95 -6.23 9.36
N PRO A 127 5.17 -6.25 10.66
CA PRO A 127 4.36 -5.48 11.58
C PRO A 127 4.64 -3.97 11.45
N VAL A 128 3.76 -3.16 12.04
CA VAL A 128 3.78 -1.70 11.92
C VAL A 128 5.07 -1.05 12.45
N ASP A 129 5.66 -1.63 13.48
CA ASP A 129 6.94 -1.21 14.06
C ASP A 129 8.15 -1.44 13.13
N VAL A 130 7.95 -2.17 12.02
CA VAL A 130 8.94 -2.32 10.95
C VAL A 130 8.57 -1.46 9.74
N THR A 131 7.31 -1.52 9.31
CA THR A 131 6.88 -0.79 8.10
C THR A 131 6.85 0.72 8.30
N HIS A 132 6.66 1.20 9.54
CA HIS A 132 6.57 2.61 9.92
C HIS A 132 7.67 3.04 10.89
N ASP A 133 8.74 2.25 11.01
CA ASP A 133 9.89 2.62 11.82
C ASP A 133 10.54 3.90 11.27
N VAL A 134 10.67 4.91 12.14
CA VAL A 134 11.16 6.24 11.75
C VAL A 134 12.62 6.20 11.29
N GLU A 135 13.46 5.39 11.94
CA GLU A 135 14.87 5.29 11.59
C GLU A 135 15.04 4.56 10.26
N ALA A 136 14.28 3.49 10.03
CA ALA A 136 14.28 2.76 8.78
C ALA A 136 13.78 3.63 7.61
N ILE A 137 12.71 4.41 7.80
CA ILE A 137 12.21 5.34 6.79
C ILE A 137 13.23 6.44 6.51
N ALA A 138 13.83 7.03 7.54
CA ALA A 138 14.82 8.10 7.39
C ALA A 138 16.10 7.63 6.69
N ALA A 139 16.47 6.34 6.85
CA ALA A 139 17.62 5.75 6.18
C ALA A 139 17.33 5.32 4.73
N THR A 140 16.05 5.31 4.32
CA THR A 140 15.65 4.86 2.98
C THR A 140 15.84 5.98 1.97
N GLU A 141 16.73 5.75 0.99
CA GLU A 141 16.97 6.71 -0.09
C GLU A 141 15.72 6.89 -0.96
N SER A 142 15.48 8.15 -1.37
CA SER A 142 14.38 8.51 -2.26
C SER A 142 13.02 7.97 -1.80
N PHE A 143 12.75 8.02 -0.49
CA PHE A 143 11.47 7.61 0.08
C PHE A 143 10.39 8.67 -0.19
N ILE A 144 9.28 8.26 -0.81
CA ILE A 144 8.16 9.12 -1.16
C ILE A 144 6.88 8.52 -0.55
N ALA A 145 6.30 9.24 0.41
CA ALA A 145 5.02 8.89 1.01
C ALA A 145 3.87 9.64 0.30
N ILE A 146 2.89 8.89 -0.18
CA ILE A 146 1.74 9.43 -0.93
C ILE A 146 0.47 9.07 -0.18
N ASN A 147 -0.18 10.09 0.37
CA ASN A 147 -1.42 9.95 1.14
C ASN A 147 -2.47 10.96 0.66
N GLY A 148 -3.74 10.62 0.82
CA GLY A 148 -4.84 11.55 0.60
C GLY A 148 -4.95 12.56 1.75
N ALA A 149 -5.49 13.75 1.44
CA ALA A 149 -5.84 14.76 2.42
C ALA A 149 -7.33 15.13 2.29
N LEU A 150 -7.98 15.41 3.41
CA LEU A 150 -9.37 15.90 3.46
C LEU A 150 -9.42 17.40 3.22
N HIS A 151 -8.50 18.15 3.86
CA HIS A 151 -8.40 19.59 3.73
C HIS A 151 -6.94 20.04 3.73
N VAL A 152 -6.66 21.10 3.00
CA VAL A 152 -5.40 21.84 3.04
C VAL A 152 -5.75 23.32 3.14
N ASP A 153 -5.16 24.04 4.11
CA ASP A 153 -5.34 25.47 4.26
C ASP A 153 -4.32 26.30 3.46
N LEU A 154 -4.48 27.59 3.45
CA LEU A 154 -3.59 28.50 2.74
C LEU A 154 -2.19 28.63 3.37
N LEU A 155 -2.00 28.12 4.59
CA LEU A 155 -0.72 28.06 5.28
C LEU A 155 0.00 26.73 5.10
N GLY A 156 -0.61 25.79 4.34
CA GLY A 156 -0.05 24.46 4.07
C GLY A 156 -0.30 23.44 5.18
N GLN A 157 -1.20 23.72 6.12
CA GLN A 157 -1.61 22.72 7.12
C GLN A 157 -2.53 21.70 6.46
N VAL A 158 -2.31 20.42 6.78
CA VAL A 158 -3.00 19.29 6.16
C VAL A 158 -3.83 18.55 7.22
N ASN A 159 -5.11 18.36 6.94
CA ASN A 159 -5.98 17.47 7.69
C ASN A 159 -6.26 16.21 6.87
N SER A 160 -5.88 15.05 7.39
CA SER A 160 -6.14 13.75 6.77
C SER A 160 -6.87 12.78 7.71
N SER A 161 -7.31 13.23 8.88
CA SER A 161 -7.79 12.33 9.94
C SER A 161 -9.25 12.56 10.37
N ALA A 162 -9.84 13.73 10.19
CA ALA A 162 -11.18 14.00 10.67
C ALA A 162 -11.98 14.95 9.78
N LEU A 163 -13.26 14.67 9.60
CA LEU A 163 -14.23 15.61 9.03
C LEU A 163 -14.72 16.57 10.13
N PRO A 164 -15.24 17.79 9.74
CA PRO A 164 -15.76 18.78 10.69
C PRO A 164 -16.87 18.25 11.61
N ASP A 165 -17.60 17.26 11.15
CA ASP A 165 -18.76 16.66 11.82
C ASP A 165 -18.37 15.54 12.81
N GLY A 166 -17.10 15.36 13.07
CA GLY A 166 -16.63 14.49 14.16
C GLY A 166 -16.59 13.01 13.81
N PHE A 167 -16.17 12.66 12.61
CA PHE A 167 -15.80 11.29 12.29
C PHE A 167 -14.29 11.16 12.22
#